data_531640b4aa96fadcfe002f3ba35bd99f
#
_entry.id   531640b4aa96fadcfe002f3ba35bd99f
#
_cell.length_a   1.000
_cell.length_b   1.000
_cell.length_c   1.000
_cell.angle_alpha   90.00
_cell.angle_beta   90.00
_cell.angle_gamma   90.00
#
_symmetry.space_group_name_H-M   'P 1'
#
loop_
_entity.id
_entity.type
_entity.pdbx_description
1 polymer ?
#
loop_
_entity_poly.entity_id
_entity_poly.type
_entity_poly.pdbx_seq_one_letter_code
_entity_poly.pdbx_strand_id
1 'polypeptide(L)'
;MKKYLFLAGIQVMSALGLSAQETKSNAPLQLLGTRSWIRVDLNDKQSNMAGTKVFWAKTNRKPKTANAVLADGAKSYYIQQVDPETTYYIWVESATGKSLANGKVYTSKNWQLDGAELDEVQKNPSSRAVPLGMEVYWQDEFNDQLLNRNKWTTNYFSSLNYLNAKSKDEMLHNRLSQPAYTLNGSAINLFVNDTIPKRIFTEGGNQKISSIQTYDWKSNENLLDNSRGGYFEVKVRRNRQGNPRGTNTAFWFDSPGPDIRYYLQEGGEADGIKGIRPKGQLFEIDVFEYITAQFVIHGHVDSKGIFQRNLATHIAEGYEHVGQWVTHGVLWAPTSIKHYINGDLIKEYTNKHQIYAPNHFLNVFLGAYGSEGGVNMEVDYIRAYNWPLKDGNELPNPDFEGKAGLAPWEGEAVIEEGRGEKGSKAVVLAPGQKIEQYVYLDPQQDFKLMYWGKGDQIRADVDDVTVVTGELSNLKTFVTDQTKKGGKHELNFLTGREIHPNKKIVRIAFTNVGKEKAFLDNITLKKK
;
A
#
# COMPACT_ATOMS: atom_id res chain seq x y z
N MET A 1 42.61 -47.58 43.51
CA MET A 1 41.38 -46.83 43.30
C MET A 1 41.41 -46.17 41.95
N LYS A 2 40.76 -46.80 40.95
CA LYS A 2 40.75 -46.32 39.58
C LYS A 2 39.47 -45.51 39.36
N LYS A 3 39.61 -44.23 38.95
CA LYS A 3 38.52 -43.36 38.52
C LYS A 3 38.21 -43.68 37.09
N TYR A 4 36.97 -44.07 36.80
CA TYR A 4 36.42 -44.17 35.44
C TYR A 4 35.79 -42.84 35.07
N LEU A 5 36.32 -42.20 34.06
CA LEU A 5 35.74 -41.06 33.37
C LEU A 5 34.77 -41.62 32.28
N PHE A 6 33.49 -41.36 32.43
CA PHE A 6 32.51 -41.56 31.36
C PHE A 6 32.50 -40.32 30.47
N LEU A 7 33.03 -40.43 29.26
CA LEU A 7 32.80 -39.49 28.19
C LEU A 7 31.45 -39.83 27.56
N ALA A 8 30.42 -39.00 27.83
CA ALA A 8 29.18 -39.03 27.05
C ALA A 8 29.43 -38.29 25.70
N GLY A 9 29.58 -39.07 24.64
CA GLY A 9 29.58 -38.52 23.29
C GLY A 9 28.22 -37.99 22.91
N ILE A 10 28.07 -36.67 22.86
CA ILE A 10 26.91 -36.05 22.23
C ILE A 10 27.16 -36.18 20.71
N GLN A 11 26.47 -37.11 20.10
CA GLN A 11 26.30 -37.11 18.64
C GLN A 11 25.36 -35.93 18.31
N VAL A 12 25.95 -34.84 17.86
CA VAL A 12 25.24 -33.80 17.14
C VAL A 12 24.86 -34.42 15.80
N MET A 13 23.65 -34.90 15.69
CA MET A 13 23.03 -35.10 14.37
C MET A 13 22.91 -33.70 13.76
N SER A 14 23.85 -33.35 12.90
CA SER A 14 23.67 -32.29 11.94
C SER A 14 22.51 -32.70 11.04
N ALA A 15 21.35 -32.12 11.31
CA ALA A 15 20.30 -32.05 10.31
C ALA A 15 20.90 -31.25 9.14
N LEU A 16 21.36 -31.97 8.13
CA LEU A 16 21.64 -31.39 6.82
C LEU A 16 20.30 -30.87 6.30
N GLY A 17 20.00 -29.63 6.63
CA GLY A 17 19.07 -28.84 5.86
C GLY A 17 19.63 -28.80 4.43
N LEU A 18 18.97 -29.49 3.52
CA LEU A 18 19.18 -29.30 2.11
C LEU A 18 18.69 -27.88 1.80
N SER A 19 19.60 -26.89 1.94
CA SER A 19 19.41 -25.56 1.44
C SER A 19 19.18 -25.63 -0.07
N ALA A 20 18.21 -24.93 -0.57
CA ALA A 20 18.08 -24.66 -2.00
C ALA A 20 19.43 -24.09 -2.46
N GLN A 21 20.15 -24.87 -3.27
CA GLN A 21 21.48 -24.50 -3.70
C GLN A 21 21.37 -23.37 -4.72
N GLU A 22 21.60 -22.14 -4.28
CA GLU A 22 21.87 -21.01 -5.16
C GLU A 22 23.17 -21.31 -5.92
N THR A 23 23.05 -21.59 -7.20
CA THR A 23 24.22 -21.66 -8.07
C THR A 23 24.63 -20.22 -8.39
N LYS A 24 25.74 -19.79 -7.78
CA LYS A 24 26.29 -18.44 -7.92
C LYS A 24 26.47 -17.99 -9.37
N SER A 25 25.90 -16.89 -9.67
CA SER A 25 26.08 -15.72 -10.54
C SER A 25 26.70 -15.80 -11.96
N ASN A 26 27.27 -16.89 -12.42
CA ASN A 26 27.77 -17.05 -13.80
C ASN A 26 27.14 -18.23 -14.56
N ALA A 27 26.24 -18.95 -13.96
CA ALA A 27 25.52 -20.04 -14.64
C ALA A 27 24.49 -19.46 -15.62
N PRO A 28 24.32 -20.03 -16.80
CA PRO A 28 23.33 -19.56 -17.78
C PRO A 28 21.86 -19.75 -17.31
N LEU A 29 21.66 -20.43 -16.20
CA LEU A 29 20.36 -20.74 -15.63
C LEU A 29 20.46 -20.74 -14.10
N GLN A 30 19.60 -19.97 -13.44
CA GLN A 30 19.37 -20.04 -12.01
C GLN A 30 18.01 -20.66 -11.75
N LEU A 31 17.94 -21.59 -10.81
CA LEU A 31 16.71 -22.30 -10.45
C LEU A 31 16.47 -22.17 -8.95
N LEU A 32 15.29 -21.76 -8.56
CA LEU A 32 14.84 -21.75 -7.18
C LEU A 32 13.57 -22.59 -7.08
N GLY A 33 13.60 -23.62 -6.26
CA GLY A 33 12.43 -24.48 -5.99
C GLY A 33 11.80 -24.15 -4.66
N THR A 34 10.52 -23.84 -4.67
CA THR A 34 9.71 -23.67 -3.47
C THR A 34 8.73 -24.86 -3.36
N ARG A 35 7.80 -24.79 -2.41
CA ARG A 35 6.80 -25.87 -2.27
C ARG A 35 5.84 -25.96 -3.46
N SER A 36 5.51 -24.85 -4.09
CA SER A 36 4.39 -24.76 -5.03
C SER A 36 4.77 -24.22 -6.40
N TRP A 37 5.99 -23.73 -6.55
CA TRP A 37 6.49 -23.19 -7.81
C TRP A 37 8.01 -23.35 -7.93
N ILE A 38 8.50 -23.22 -9.17
CA ILE A 38 9.91 -23.15 -9.49
C ILE A 38 10.15 -21.90 -10.29
N ARG A 39 11.07 -21.03 -9.82
CA ARG A 39 11.55 -19.87 -10.58
C ARG A 39 12.70 -20.29 -11.48
N VAL A 40 12.60 -19.90 -12.73
CA VAL A 40 13.61 -20.12 -13.76
C VAL A 40 14.14 -18.75 -14.17
N ASP A 41 15.30 -18.35 -13.72
CA ASP A 41 15.95 -17.10 -14.10
C ASP A 41 16.98 -17.35 -15.20
N LEU A 42 16.93 -16.53 -16.22
CA LEU A 42 17.82 -16.58 -17.37
C LEU A 42 18.76 -15.40 -17.32
N ASN A 43 20.05 -15.67 -17.52
CA ASN A 43 21.10 -14.67 -17.35
C ASN A 43 21.01 -13.56 -18.41
N ASP A 44 21.27 -12.31 -18.02
CA ASP A 44 21.17 -11.05 -18.80
C ASP A 44 21.94 -11.01 -20.14
N LYS A 45 22.83 -11.97 -20.38
CA LYS A 45 23.57 -12.06 -21.66
C LYS A 45 22.72 -12.52 -22.84
N GLN A 46 21.46 -12.87 -22.59
CA GLN A 46 20.52 -13.33 -23.60
C GLN A 46 19.35 -12.34 -23.73
N SER A 47 19.64 -11.17 -24.19
CA SER A 47 18.77 -9.98 -24.18
C SER A 47 17.49 -10.06 -25.03
N ASN A 48 17.24 -11.16 -25.72
CA ASN A 48 15.98 -11.33 -26.44
C ASN A 48 15.41 -12.74 -26.20
N MET A 49 14.47 -12.84 -25.32
CA MET A 49 13.88 -14.08 -24.82
C MET A 49 12.56 -14.45 -25.50
N ALA A 50 12.05 -13.61 -26.41
CA ALA A 50 10.83 -13.91 -27.18
C ALA A 50 10.92 -15.26 -27.87
N GLY A 51 9.95 -16.10 -27.61
CA GLY A 51 9.91 -17.44 -28.16
C GLY A 51 10.83 -18.47 -27.51
N THR A 52 11.57 -18.11 -26.42
CA THR A 52 12.34 -19.07 -25.62
C THR A 52 11.40 -20.12 -25.05
N LYS A 53 11.78 -21.37 -25.20
CA LYS A 53 10.98 -22.54 -24.82
C LYS A 53 11.48 -23.09 -23.49
N VAL A 54 10.59 -23.30 -22.55
CA VAL A 54 10.88 -23.92 -21.24
C VAL A 54 10.18 -25.28 -21.17
N PHE A 55 10.94 -26.29 -20.81
CA PHE A 55 10.47 -27.64 -20.64
C PHE A 55 10.74 -28.07 -19.20
N TRP A 56 9.84 -28.81 -18.60
CA TRP A 56 10.08 -29.44 -17.30
C TRP A 56 9.40 -30.78 -17.17
N ALA A 57 10.01 -31.66 -16.38
CA ALA A 57 9.48 -32.98 -16.06
C ALA A 57 10.01 -33.48 -14.71
N LYS A 58 9.29 -34.41 -14.08
CA LYS A 58 9.74 -35.12 -12.87
C LYS A 58 10.78 -36.19 -13.16
N THR A 59 11.01 -36.52 -14.42
CA THR A 59 12.04 -37.49 -14.87
C THR A 59 13.07 -36.76 -15.73
N ASN A 60 14.30 -37.31 -15.77
CA ASN A 60 15.38 -36.75 -16.62
C ASN A 60 15.16 -37.11 -18.10
N ARG A 61 13.95 -36.84 -18.60
CA ARG A 61 13.59 -36.97 -20.02
C ARG A 61 12.88 -35.71 -20.46
N LYS A 62 13.53 -34.93 -21.34
CA LYS A 62 12.92 -33.73 -21.87
C LYS A 62 11.63 -34.06 -22.64
N PRO A 63 10.52 -33.36 -22.35
CA PRO A 63 9.28 -33.49 -23.13
C PRO A 63 9.50 -33.14 -24.61
N LYS A 64 8.72 -33.76 -25.51
CA LYS A 64 8.79 -33.45 -26.95
C LYS A 64 8.25 -32.04 -27.25
N THR A 65 7.28 -31.59 -26.49
CA THR A 65 6.62 -30.30 -26.62
C THR A 65 7.03 -29.40 -25.45
N ALA A 66 7.29 -28.12 -25.70
CA ALA A 66 7.57 -27.15 -24.67
C ALA A 66 6.34 -26.99 -23.77
N ASN A 67 6.60 -26.92 -22.45
CA ASN A 67 5.53 -26.65 -21.47
C ASN A 67 5.16 -25.17 -21.47
N ALA A 68 6.12 -24.30 -21.80
CA ALA A 68 5.88 -22.86 -21.94
C ALA A 68 6.76 -22.24 -23.02
N VAL A 69 6.28 -21.12 -23.58
CA VAL A 69 7.02 -20.25 -24.51
C VAL A 69 6.98 -18.85 -23.93
N LEU A 70 8.15 -18.24 -23.72
CA LEU A 70 8.28 -16.95 -23.07
C LEU A 70 7.88 -15.80 -24.00
N ALA A 71 7.21 -14.80 -23.42
CA ALA A 71 6.95 -13.54 -24.07
C ALA A 71 8.23 -12.71 -24.25
N ASP A 72 8.16 -11.69 -25.06
CA ASP A 72 9.26 -10.73 -25.22
C ASP A 72 9.50 -9.97 -23.92
N GLY A 73 10.76 -9.75 -23.59
CA GLY A 73 11.17 -9.06 -22.37
C GLY A 73 11.13 -9.87 -21.08
N ALA A 74 10.66 -11.12 -21.09
CA ALA A 74 10.64 -11.95 -19.88
C ALA A 74 12.07 -12.28 -19.42
N LYS A 75 12.40 -11.95 -18.17
CA LYS A 75 13.67 -12.26 -17.51
C LYS A 75 13.62 -13.51 -16.66
N SER A 76 12.43 -13.87 -16.18
CA SER A 76 12.17 -15.03 -15.37
C SER A 76 10.88 -15.71 -15.78
N TYR A 77 10.76 -17.01 -15.45
CA TYR A 77 9.54 -17.76 -15.63
C TYR A 77 9.23 -18.57 -14.37
N TYR A 78 7.96 -18.61 -13.99
CA TYR A 78 7.48 -19.34 -12.82
C TYR A 78 6.70 -20.58 -13.25
N ILE A 79 7.26 -21.76 -12.99
CA ILE A 79 6.55 -23.02 -13.13
C ILE A 79 5.66 -23.19 -11.91
N GLN A 80 4.36 -23.10 -12.08
CA GLN A 80 3.38 -23.15 -11.02
C GLN A 80 2.82 -24.55 -10.80
N GLN A 81 2.17 -24.78 -9.65
CA GLN A 81 1.48 -26.02 -9.31
C GLN A 81 2.40 -27.26 -9.36
N VAL A 82 3.63 -27.10 -8.91
CA VAL A 82 4.55 -28.22 -8.73
C VAL A 82 4.22 -28.99 -7.45
N ASP A 83 4.56 -30.29 -7.42
CA ASP A 83 4.42 -31.05 -6.19
C ASP A 83 5.55 -30.72 -5.22
N PRO A 84 5.29 -30.64 -3.91
CA PRO A 84 6.34 -30.51 -2.90
C PRO A 84 7.21 -31.74 -2.84
N GLU A 85 8.41 -31.61 -2.26
CA GLU A 85 9.38 -32.69 -2.04
C GLU A 85 9.68 -33.50 -3.31
N THR A 86 9.70 -32.84 -4.47
CA THR A 86 9.84 -33.48 -5.78
C THR A 86 10.99 -32.85 -6.57
N THR A 87 11.81 -33.70 -7.21
CA THR A 87 12.83 -33.23 -8.14
C THR A 87 12.23 -32.98 -9.51
N TYR A 88 12.49 -31.77 -10.03
CA TYR A 88 12.15 -31.39 -11.40
C TYR A 88 13.43 -31.17 -12.21
N TYR A 89 13.36 -31.58 -13.47
CA TYR A 89 14.39 -31.34 -14.49
C TYR A 89 13.88 -30.28 -15.43
N ILE A 90 14.70 -29.28 -15.70
CA ILE A 90 14.36 -28.09 -16.47
C ILE A 90 15.27 -28.01 -17.70
N TRP A 91 14.72 -27.74 -18.86
CA TRP A 91 15.48 -27.47 -20.10
C TRP A 91 14.96 -26.16 -20.69
N VAL A 92 15.90 -25.36 -21.19
CA VAL A 92 15.60 -24.09 -21.85
C VAL A 92 16.21 -24.09 -23.26
N GLU A 93 15.40 -23.76 -24.23
CA GLU A 93 15.82 -23.66 -25.64
C GLU A 93 15.44 -22.32 -26.22
N SER A 94 16.24 -21.83 -27.17
CA SER A 94 15.89 -20.65 -27.94
C SER A 94 14.62 -20.89 -28.80
N ALA A 95 14.08 -19.81 -29.36
CA ALA A 95 12.96 -19.91 -30.32
C ALA A 95 13.28 -20.85 -31.49
N THR A 96 14.55 -20.92 -31.92
CA THR A 96 15.02 -21.79 -33.01
C THR A 96 15.33 -23.24 -32.58
N GLY A 97 15.14 -23.58 -31.29
CA GLY A 97 15.37 -24.93 -30.76
C GLY A 97 16.80 -25.22 -30.33
N LYS A 98 17.69 -24.21 -30.29
CA LYS A 98 19.05 -24.39 -29.75
C LYS A 98 18.98 -24.49 -28.24
N SER A 99 19.61 -25.54 -27.63
CA SER A 99 19.72 -25.67 -26.19
C SER A 99 20.51 -24.48 -25.61
N LEU A 100 19.92 -23.80 -24.63
CA LEU A 100 20.51 -22.67 -23.93
C LEU A 100 21.05 -23.10 -22.57
N ALA A 101 20.25 -23.88 -21.84
CA ALA A 101 20.62 -24.34 -20.50
C ALA A 101 19.76 -25.56 -20.08
N ASN A 102 20.24 -26.29 -19.09
CA ASN A 102 19.43 -27.26 -18.36
C ASN A 102 19.87 -27.35 -16.90
N GLY A 103 19.00 -27.82 -16.05
CA GLY A 103 19.27 -27.97 -14.63
C GLY A 103 18.26 -28.89 -13.95
N LYS A 104 18.47 -29.13 -12.67
CA LYS A 104 17.51 -29.80 -11.80
C LYS A 104 17.31 -28.99 -10.53
N VAL A 105 16.11 -29.05 -9.99
CA VAL A 105 15.74 -28.36 -8.77
C VAL A 105 14.84 -29.25 -7.93
N TYR A 106 14.96 -29.16 -6.61
CA TYR A 106 14.12 -29.87 -5.65
C TYR A 106 13.14 -28.88 -5.04
N THR A 107 11.86 -29.24 -4.99
CA THR A 107 10.82 -28.42 -4.38
C THR A 107 10.77 -28.65 -2.87
N SER A 108 10.61 -27.56 -2.12
CA SER A 108 10.66 -27.59 -0.66
C SER A 108 9.39 -28.23 -0.05
N LYS A 109 9.51 -28.63 1.22
CA LYS A 109 8.42 -29.21 1.99
C LYS A 109 7.45 -28.18 2.56
N ASN A 110 7.97 -27.07 3.03
CA ASN A 110 7.27 -26.09 3.85
C ASN A 110 7.07 -24.75 3.16
N TRP A 111 5.88 -24.19 3.32
CA TRP A 111 5.58 -22.83 2.89
C TRP A 111 6.49 -21.76 3.54
N GLN A 112 6.87 -21.96 4.80
CA GLN A 112 7.74 -21.04 5.49
C GLN A 112 9.15 -20.95 4.88
N LEU A 113 9.65 -22.08 4.36
CA LEU A 113 10.91 -22.09 3.63
C LEU A 113 10.83 -21.34 2.31
N ASP A 114 9.67 -21.39 1.66
CA ASP A 114 9.41 -20.67 0.41
C ASP A 114 9.56 -19.16 0.56
N GLY A 115 9.34 -18.61 1.76
CA GLY A 115 9.51 -17.19 2.05
C GLY A 115 10.82 -16.83 2.75
N ALA A 116 11.36 -17.75 3.56
CA ALA A 116 12.57 -17.49 4.35
C ALA A 116 13.86 -17.58 3.53
N GLU A 117 13.88 -18.38 2.49
CA GLU A 117 15.03 -18.58 1.59
C GLU A 117 15.12 -17.51 0.50
N LEU A 118 14.04 -16.76 0.30
CA LEU A 118 14.02 -15.68 -0.64
C LEU A 118 14.62 -14.46 0.01
N ASP A 119 15.89 -14.26 -0.26
CA ASP A 119 16.51 -12.99 -0.09
C ASP A 119 16.55 -12.40 1.33
N GLU A 120 17.72 -12.30 1.89
CA GLU A 120 17.97 -11.33 2.97
C GLU A 120 17.56 -9.90 2.58
N VAL A 121 17.57 -9.57 1.30
CA VAL A 121 17.06 -8.30 0.75
C VAL A 121 15.57 -8.14 0.99
N GLN A 122 14.79 -9.22 1.00
CA GLN A 122 13.35 -9.16 1.29
C GLN A 122 13.04 -9.17 2.79
N LYS A 123 14.01 -9.40 3.67
CA LYS A 123 13.76 -9.38 5.12
C LYS A 123 13.38 -8.00 5.65
N ASN A 124 13.76 -6.92 4.98
CA ASN A 124 13.40 -5.55 5.33
C ASN A 124 13.20 -4.61 4.13
N PRO A 125 12.47 -4.98 3.08
CA PRO A 125 12.26 -4.11 1.93
C PRO A 125 11.42 -2.87 2.26
N SER A 126 10.53 -2.96 3.27
CA SER A 126 9.65 -1.89 3.72
C SER A 126 10.38 -0.62 4.14
N SER A 127 11.56 -0.75 4.73
CA SER A 127 12.30 0.40 5.23
C SER A 127 12.79 1.35 4.13
N ARG A 128 12.92 0.87 2.88
CA ARG A 128 13.38 1.71 1.75
C ARG A 128 12.32 2.63 1.18
N ALA A 129 11.06 2.19 1.20
CA ALA A 129 9.96 2.93 0.61
C ALA A 129 9.30 3.92 1.59
N VAL A 130 9.49 3.71 2.88
CA VAL A 130 8.93 4.62 3.90
C VAL A 130 9.58 6.00 3.75
N PRO A 131 8.80 7.05 3.49
CA PRO A 131 9.33 8.40 3.41
C PRO A 131 10.06 8.82 4.68
N LEU A 132 11.18 9.50 4.51
CA LEU A 132 12.05 9.89 5.62
C LEU A 132 11.29 10.73 6.64
N GLY A 133 11.37 10.30 7.90
CA GLY A 133 10.69 10.95 9.03
C GLY A 133 9.25 10.49 9.27
N MET A 134 8.68 9.63 8.43
CA MET A 134 7.44 8.97 8.77
C MET A 134 7.66 7.91 9.85
N GLU A 135 6.69 7.79 10.74
CA GLU A 135 6.64 6.82 11.82
C GLU A 135 5.38 5.96 11.70
N VAL A 136 5.48 4.70 12.15
CA VAL A 136 4.31 3.81 12.22
C VAL A 136 3.32 4.40 13.23
N TYR A 137 2.08 4.59 12.81
CA TYR A 137 1.00 5.02 13.70
C TYR A 137 -0.10 3.96 13.88
N TRP A 138 -0.16 2.98 12.99
CA TRP A 138 -1.05 1.84 13.05
C TRP A 138 -0.39 0.64 12.37
N GLN A 139 -0.54 -0.54 12.95
CA GLN A 139 0.04 -1.77 12.40
C GLN A 139 -0.66 -3.01 12.92
N ASP A 140 -0.55 -4.11 12.18
CA ASP A 140 -0.81 -5.46 12.67
C ASP A 140 0.26 -6.40 12.09
N GLU A 141 0.95 -7.10 12.99
CA GLU A 141 1.99 -8.08 12.67
C GLU A 141 1.43 -9.51 12.65
N PHE A 142 0.13 -9.68 12.90
CA PHE A 142 -0.58 -10.96 12.99
C PHE A 142 0.11 -12.02 13.84
N ASN A 143 0.79 -11.58 14.92
CA ASN A 143 1.52 -12.45 15.83
C ASN A 143 0.61 -13.14 16.87
N ASP A 144 -0.66 -12.80 16.90
CA ASP A 144 -1.66 -13.37 17.80
C ASP A 144 -2.30 -14.64 17.22
N GLN A 145 -2.90 -15.45 18.12
CA GLN A 145 -3.70 -16.61 17.73
C GLN A 145 -5.15 -16.24 17.38
N LEU A 146 -5.57 -15.02 17.69
CA LEU A 146 -6.90 -14.49 17.45
C LEU A 146 -6.81 -13.17 16.68
N LEU A 147 -7.78 -12.94 15.81
CA LEU A 147 -7.88 -11.68 15.08
C LEU A 147 -8.16 -10.52 16.05
N ASN A 148 -7.35 -9.49 16.00
CA ASN A 148 -7.52 -8.29 16.81
C ASN A 148 -8.74 -7.47 16.35
N ARG A 149 -9.85 -7.57 17.09
CA ARG A 149 -11.12 -6.91 16.76
C ARG A 149 -11.10 -5.39 16.97
N ASN A 150 -10.07 -4.85 17.62
CA ASN A 150 -9.87 -3.40 17.70
C ASN A 150 -9.23 -2.81 16.42
N LYS A 151 -8.75 -3.68 15.55
CA LYS A 151 -8.14 -3.29 14.25
C LYS A 151 -8.95 -3.76 13.06
N TRP A 152 -9.70 -4.87 13.21
CA TRP A 152 -10.35 -5.57 12.11
C TRP A 152 -11.80 -5.91 12.38
N THR A 153 -12.63 -5.68 11.42
CA THR A 153 -13.96 -6.28 11.32
C THR A 153 -13.99 -7.34 10.22
N THR A 154 -14.89 -8.28 10.35
CA THR A 154 -15.18 -9.32 9.36
C THR A 154 -16.54 -9.10 8.68
N ASN A 155 -17.19 -7.99 8.98
CA ASN A 155 -18.42 -7.55 8.36
C ASN A 155 -18.11 -6.94 6.99
N TYR A 156 -17.83 -7.79 5.99
CA TYR A 156 -17.44 -7.33 4.67
C TYR A 156 -18.50 -6.46 4.03
N PHE A 157 -18.05 -5.32 3.55
CA PHE A 157 -18.85 -4.39 2.76
C PHE A 157 -17.94 -3.47 1.95
N SER A 158 -18.16 -3.39 0.67
CA SER A 158 -17.56 -2.36 -0.17
C SER A 158 -18.61 -1.40 -0.69
N SER A 159 -18.20 -0.20 -1.05
CA SER A 159 -19.10 0.85 -1.54
C SER A 159 -19.84 0.46 -2.83
N LEU A 160 -19.22 -0.38 -3.65
CA LEU A 160 -19.83 -0.90 -4.89
C LEU A 160 -21.06 -1.76 -4.62
N ASN A 161 -21.06 -2.50 -3.51
CA ASN A 161 -22.18 -3.38 -3.17
C ASN A 161 -23.45 -2.62 -2.78
N TYR A 162 -23.30 -1.37 -2.40
CA TYR A 162 -24.41 -0.52 -1.99
C TYR A 162 -25.35 -0.15 -3.12
N LEU A 163 -24.88 -0.19 -4.35
CA LEU A 163 -25.71 0.11 -5.52
C LEU A 163 -26.75 -1.00 -5.81
N ASN A 164 -26.65 -2.14 -5.11
CA ASN A 164 -27.54 -3.29 -5.29
C ASN A 164 -28.53 -3.41 -4.11
N ALA A 165 -29.83 -3.21 -4.37
CA ALA A 165 -30.87 -3.26 -3.35
C ALA A 165 -30.96 -4.61 -2.60
N LYS A 166 -30.69 -5.73 -3.30
CA LYS A 166 -30.68 -7.08 -2.70
C LYS A 166 -29.50 -7.26 -1.74
N SER A 167 -28.33 -6.78 -2.10
CA SER A 167 -27.15 -6.81 -1.25
C SER A 167 -27.36 -6.02 0.03
N LYS A 168 -28.01 -4.90 -0.07
CA LYS A 168 -28.37 -4.03 1.04
C LYS A 168 -29.29 -4.73 2.05
N ASP A 169 -30.31 -5.44 1.58
CA ASP A 169 -31.23 -6.19 2.45
C ASP A 169 -30.48 -7.32 3.19
N GLU A 170 -29.64 -8.07 2.49
CA GLU A 170 -28.82 -9.12 3.10
C GLU A 170 -27.84 -8.58 4.14
N MET A 171 -27.23 -7.43 3.88
CA MET A 171 -26.33 -6.77 4.82
C MET A 171 -27.02 -6.32 6.09
N LEU A 172 -28.19 -5.70 5.95
CA LEU A 172 -28.99 -5.25 7.09
C LEU A 172 -29.42 -6.42 7.98
N HIS A 173 -29.75 -7.56 7.40
CA HIS A 173 -30.22 -8.73 8.11
C HIS A 173 -29.11 -9.65 8.62
N ASN A 174 -27.86 -9.32 8.41
CA ASN A 174 -26.71 -9.93 9.08
C ASN A 174 -26.50 -11.42 8.86
N ARG A 175 -26.80 -11.93 7.70
CA ARG A 175 -26.65 -13.37 7.39
C ARG A 175 -25.34 -13.73 6.70
N LEU A 176 -24.34 -12.87 6.85
CA LEU A 176 -23.03 -13.09 6.22
C LEU A 176 -22.26 -14.18 6.94
N SER A 177 -21.81 -15.18 6.22
CA SER A 177 -20.85 -16.12 6.74
C SER A 177 -19.56 -15.41 7.11
N GLN A 178 -18.93 -15.83 8.21
CA GLN A 178 -17.62 -15.31 8.57
C GLN A 178 -16.60 -15.65 7.48
N PRO A 179 -15.57 -14.81 7.29
CA PRO A 179 -14.48 -15.11 6.37
C PRO A 179 -13.75 -16.39 6.82
N ALA A 180 -13.20 -17.12 5.87
CA ALA A 180 -12.32 -18.22 6.15
C ALA A 180 -10.89 -17.70 6.32
N TYR A 181 -10.34 -17.82 7.52
CA TYR A 181 -8.95 -17.47 7.82
C TYR A 181 -8.37 -18.37 8.89
N THR A 182 -7.06 -18.42 8.93
CA THR A 182 -6.30 -19.02 10.02
C THR A 182 -5.19 -18.08 10.47
N LEU A 183 -4.92 -18.08 11.76
CA LEU A 183 -3.78 -17.38 12.35
C LEU A 183 -2.82 -18.43 12.93
N ASN A 184 -1.53 -18.30 12.66
CA ASN A 184 -0.51 -19.25 13.11
C ASN A 184 0.50 -18.63 14.09
N GLY A 185 0.25 -17.39 14.56
CA GLY A 185 1.14 -16.66 15.46
C GLY A 185 2.27 -15.89 14.75
N SER A 186 2.25 -15.84 13.42
CA SER A 186 3.18 -15.04 12.63
C SER A 186 2.58 -14.52 11.32
N ALA A 187 1.41 -14.96 10.96
CA ALA A 187 0.70 -14.52 9.77
C ALA A 187 -0.79 -14.89 9.85
N ILE A 188 -1.61 -14.11 9.16
CA ILE A 188 -2.98 -14.51 8.83
C ILE A 188 -3.01 -15.08 7.42
N ASN A 189 -3.69 -16.21 7.24
CA ASN A 189 -3.98 -16.76 5.91
C ASN A 189 -5.46 -16.59 5.61
N LEU A 190 -5.78 -15.78 4.60
CA LEU A 190 -7.11 -15.53 4.07
C LEU A 190 -7.31 -16.42 2.84
N PHE A 191 -8.40 -17.19 2.77
CA PHE A 191 -8.58 -18.12 1.66
C PHE A 191 -10.04 -18.32 1.26
N VAL A 192 -10.23 -18.67 0.01
CA VAL A 192 -11.48 -19.21 -0.51
C VAL A 192 -11.20 -20.58 -1.17
N ASN A 193 -12.14 -21.49 -1.08
CA ASN A 193 -12.10 -22.80 -1.71
C ASN A 193 -13.53 -23.32 -1.94
N ASP A 194 -13.67 -24.55 -2.42
CA ASP A 194 -14.98 -25.08 -2.76
C ASP A 194 -15.88 -25.41 -1.56
N THR A 195 -15.32 -25.43 -0.34
CA THR A 195 -16.10 -25.64 0.90
C THR A 195 -16.71 -24.36 1.46
N ILE A 196 -16.27 -23.20 0.99
CA ILE A 196 -16.74 -21.90 1.48
C ILE A 196 -18.03 -21.52 0.77
N PRO A 197 -19.09 -21.16 1.50
CA PRO A 197 -20.36 -20.77 0.89
C PRO A 197 -20.23 -19.44 0.14
N LYS A 198 -20.93 -19.31 -0.98
CA LYS A 198 -21.05 -18.07 -1.72
C LYS A 198 -21.89 -17.07 -0.94
N ARG A 199 -21.50 -15.80 -1.00
CA ARG A 199 -22.23 -14.66 -0.44
C ARG A 199 -22.95 -13.91 -1.57
N ILE A 200 -24.08 -13.30 -1.22
CA ILE A 200 -24.91 -12.57 -2.19
C ILE A 200 -24.71 -11.08 -1.97
N PHE A 201 -23.69 -10.47 -2.52
CA PHE A 201 -23.62 -8.99 -2.52
C PHE A 201 -22.60 -8.37 -3.44
N THR A 202 -22.33 -8.95 -4.53
CA THR A 202 -21.63 -8.28 -5.58
C THR A 202 -22.56 -8.05 -6.75
N GLU A 203 -22.33 -7.02 -7.54
CA GLU A 203 -23.03 -6.82 -8.81
C GLU A 203 -22.91 -8.04 -9.74
N GLY A 204 -21.81 -8.78 -9.63
CA GLY A 204 -21.54 -10.00 -10.39
C GLY A 204 -22.23 -11.26 -9.86
N GLY A 205 -23.05 -11.17 -8.81
CA GLY A 205 -23.72 -12.33 -8.22
C GLY A 205 -23.04 -12.91 -6.99
N ASN A 206 -23.26 -14.19 -6.74
CA ASN A 206 -22.78 -14.84 -5.54
C ASN A 206 -21.27 -15.13 -5.61
N GLN A 207 -20.51 -14.57 -4.71
CA GLN A 207 -19.08 -14.83 -4.56
C GLN A 207 -18.74 -15.41 -3.19
N LYS A 208 -17.64 -16.13 -3.12
CA LYS A 208 -16.97 -16.52 -1.88
C LYS A 208 -16.09 -15.36 -1.46
N ILE A 209 -16.18 -14.94 -0.20
CA ILE A 209 -15.44 -13.80 0.32
C ILE A 209 -14.81 -14.19 1.64
N SER A 210 -13.50 -14.05 1.72
CA SER A 210 -12.71 -14.14 2.93
C SER A 210 -11.91 -12.85 3.06
N SER A 211 -12.45 -11.87 3.76
CA SER A 211 -11.87 -10.53 3.88
C SER A 211 -11.99 -9.99 5.28
N ILE A 212 -10.95 -9.29 5.70
CA ILE A 212 -10.94 -8.44 6.90
C ILE A 212 -10.79 -6.99 6.46
N GLN A 213 -11.33 -6.07 7.24
CA GLN A 213 -11.35 -4.65 6.91
C GLN A 213 -11.33 -3.75 8.13
N THR A 214 -10.95 -2.48 7.94
CA THR A 214 -10.74 -1.51 9.02
C THR A 214 -11.93 -0.62 9.33
N TYR A 215 -13.05 -0.81 8.68
CA TYR A 215 -14.28 -0.09 8.98
C TYR A 215 -15.44 -1.05 9.22
N ASP A 216 -16.06 -0.96 10.39
CA ASP A 216 -17.27 -1.70 10.69
C ASP A 216 -18.50 -0.86 10.37
N TRP A 217 -19.12 -1.15 9.25
CA TRP A 217 -20.31 -0.43 8.79
C TRP A 217 -21.54 -0.61 9.69
N LYS A 218 -21.58 -1.69 10.48
CA LYS A 218 -22.71 -1.95 11.40
C LYS A 218 -22.67 -1.08 12.65
N SER A 219 -21.49 -0.98 13.26
CA SER A 219 -21.25 -0.12 14.42
C SER A 219 -20.90 1.31 14.00
N ASN A 220 -20.56 1.54 12.74
CA ASN A 220 -20.02 2.79 12.21
C ASN A 220 -18.68 3.17 12.87
N GLU A 221 -17.85 2.17 13.08
CA GLU A 221 -16.54 2.36 13.71
C GLU A 221 -15.44 2.34 12.67
N ASN A 222 -14.66 3.40 12.64
CA ASN A 222 -13.41 3.47 11.89
C ASN A 222 -12.26 2.99 12.77
N LEU A 223 -11.68 1.85 12.42
CA LEU A 223 -10.59 1.22 13.16
C LEU A 223 -9.20 1.68 12.68
N LEU A 224 -9.13 2.45 11.59
CA LEU A 224 -7.93 3.06 11.06
C LEU A 224 -8.25 4.43 10.45
N ASP A 225 -7.87 5.50 11.13
CA ASP A 225 -7.96 6.85 10.54
C ASP A 225 -6.77 7.11 9.62
N ASN A 226 -7.01 7.01 8.33
CA ASN A 226 -6.07 7.34 7.27
C ASN A 226 -6.48 8.60 6.48
N SER A 227 -7.31 9.45 7.07
CA SER A 227 -7.84 10.67 6.43
C SER A 227 -6.76 11.71 6.07
N ARG A 228 -5.56 11.55 6.63
CA ARG A 228 -4.39 12.37 6.30
C ARG A 228 -3.51 11.74 5.22
N GLY A 229 -3.95 10.64 4.59
CA GLY A 229 -3.10 9.85 3.72
C GLY A 229 -1.97 9.18 4.49
N GLY A 230 -0.83 9.04 3.85
CA GLY A 230 0.36 8.41 4.41
C GLY A 230 0.90 7.30 3.53
N TYR A 231 1.86 6.55 4.04
CA TYR A 231 2.40 5.37 3.40
C TYR A 231 1.85 4.11 4.05
N PHE A 232 1.29 3.23 3.25
CA PHE A 232 0.70 1.97 3.69
C PHE A 232 1.42 0.82 3.01
N GLU A 233 1.78 -0.20 3.77
CA GLU A 233 2.51 -1.34 3.26
C GLU A 233 2.00 -2.64 3.86
N VAL A 234 1.89 -3.64 3.01
CA VAL A 234 1.57 -5.01 3.40
C VAL A 234 2.64 -5.96 2.86
N LYS A 235 3.00 -6.98 3.64
CA LYS A 235 3.85 -8.08 3.19
C LYS A 235 3.01 -9.34 3.06
N VAL A 236 2.92 -9.84 1.85
CA VAL A 236 2.04 -10.96 1.51
C VAL A 236 2.77 -12.07 0.77
N ARG A 237 2.22 -13.28 0.89
CA ARG A 237 2.58 -14.43 0.08
C ARG A 237 1.31 -15.05 -0.48
N ARG A 238 1.24 -15.17 -1.80
CA ARG A 238 0.09 -15.74 -2.50
C ARG A 238 0.50 -17.05 -3.14
N ASN A 239 -0.26 -18.13 -2.92
CA ASN A 239 0.17 -19.46 -3.33
C ASN A 239 -0.02 -19.74 -4.82
N ARG A 240 -0.96 -19.08 -5.46
CA ARG A 240 -1.20 -19.17 -6.92
C ARG A 240 -2.06 -18.01 -7.38
N GLN A 241 -2.02 -17.78 -8.67
CA GLN A 241 -3.04 -17.01 -9.35
C GLN A 241 -4.32 -17.84 -9.42
N GLY A 242 -5.43 -17.26 -9.04
CA GLY A 242 -6.74 -17.86 -9.24
C GLY A 242 -7.14 -17.91 -10.72
N ASN A 243 -8.25 -18.56 -11.00
CA ASN A 243 -8.87 -18.43 -12.31
C ASN A 243 -9.16 -16.94 -12.58
N PRO A 244 -8.70 -16.35 -13.70
CA PRO A 244 -8.92 -14.93 -14.00
C PRO A 244 -10.39 -14.51 -14.00
N ARG A 245 -11.30 -15.46 -14.15
CA ARG A 245 -12.75 -15.21 -14.10
C ARG A 245 -13.39 -15.55 -12.76
N GLY A 246 -12.64 -16.07 -11.81
CA GLY A 246 -13.26 -16.68 -10.65
C GLY A 246 -12.61 -16.45 -9.30
N THR A 247 -11.31 -16.14 -9.22
CA THR A 247 -10.64 -15.95 -7.94
C THR A 247 -9.66 -14.78 -7.96
N ASN A 248 -9.57 -14.04 -6.84
CA ASN A 248 -8.72 -12.89 -6.65
C ASN A 248 -8.15 -12.85 -5.23
N THR A 249 -7.01 -12.23 -5.07
CA THR A 249 -6.48 -11.77 -3.79
C THR A 249 -6.14 -10.30 -3.90
N ALA A 250 -6.50 -9.50 -2.91
CA ALA A 250 -6.35 -8.07 -3.00
C ALA A 250 -5.94 -7.42 -1.67
N PHE A 251 -5.18 -6.35 -1.78
CA PHE A 251 -5.00 -5.30 -0.81
C PHE A 251 -5.49 -4.00 -1.45
N TRP A 252 -6.52 -3.43 -0.87
CA TRP A 252 -7.21 -2.32 -1.48
C TRP A 252 -7.88 -1.40 -0.47
N PHE A 253 -8.21 -0.22 -0.91
CA PHE A 253 -8.87 0.83 -0.15
C PHE A 253 -10.17 1.19 -0.85
N ASP A 254 -11.22 1.41 -0.08
CA ASP A 254 -12.49 1.87 -0.60
C ASP A 254 -13.04 2.98 0.28
N SER A 255 -13.72 3.93 -0.31
CA SER A 255 -14.50 4.90 0.46
C SER A 255 -15.35 4.14 1.45
N PRO A 256 -15.43 4.58 2.71
CA PRO A 256 -16.33 3.94 3.65
C PRO A 256 -17.69 3.97 2.99
N GLY A 257 -18.15 2.77 2.69
CA GLY A 257 -19.44 2.58 2.05
C GLY A 257 -20.46 3.36 2.81
N PRO A 258 -21.58 3.72 2.23
CA PRO A 258 -22.57 4.41 2.96
C PRO A 258 -23.05 3.48 4.07
N ASP A 259 -22.50 3.61 5.25
CA ASP A 259 -23.32 3.37 6.39
C ASP A 259 -24.63 4.13 6.10
N ILE A 260 -25.72 3.45 6.16
CA ILE A 260 -27.04 4.06 5.91
C ILE A 260 -27.24 5.33 6.76
N ARG A 261 -26.77 5.33 8.00
CA ARG A 261 -26.84 6.49 8.89
C ARG A 261 -26.00 7.66 8.37
N TYR A 262 -24.85 7.38 7.91
CA TYR A 262 -23.89 8.33 7.36
C TYR A 262 -24.42 8.96 6.07
N TYR A 263 -24.91 8.12 5.18
CA TYR A 263 -25.52 8.50 3.94
C TYR A 263 -26.80 9.33 4.15
N LEU A 264 -27.61 8.99 5.16
CA LEU A 264 -28.84 9.73 5.49
C LEU A 264 -28.58 11.12 6.07
N GLN A 265 -27.42 11.39 6.67
CA GLN A 265 -27.09 12.69 7.28
C GLN A 265 -26.67 13.77 6.28
N GLU A 266 -26.15 13.44 5.11
CA GLU A 266 -25.62 14.41 4.13
C GLU A 266 -26.52 14.71 2.93
N GLY A 267 -27.70 14.13 2.87
CA GLY A 267 -28.71 14.49 1.89
C GLY A 267 -28.54 13.92 0.48
N GLY A 268 -27.60 12.96 0.28
CA GLY A 268 -27.51 12.18 -0.96
C GLY A 268 -28.68 11.20 -1.09
N GLU A 269 -29.00 10.75 -2.29
CA GLU A 269 -30.07 9.77 -2.54
C GLU A 269 -29.58 8.70 -3.51
N ALA A 270 -29.70 7.43 -3.11
CA ALA A 270 -29.57 6.28 -3.99
C ALA A 270 -30.68 5.28 -3.66
N ASP A 271 -31.34 4.73 -4.66
CA ASP A 271 -32.45 3.78 -4.50
C ASP A 271 -33.56 4.28 -3.57
N GLY A 272 -33.86 5.59 -3.59
CA GLY A 272 -34.86 6.22 -2.72
C GLY A 272 -34.39 6.40 -1.28
N ILE A 273 -33.14 6.15 -0.94
CA ILE A 273 -32.57 6.41 0.38
C ILE A 273 -31.73 7.68 0.30
N LYS A 274 -32.09 8.64 1.11
CA LYS A 274 -31.31 9.88 1.29
C LYS A 274 -30.12 9.63 2.21
N GLY A 275 -28.95 10.10 1.85
CA GLY A 275 -27.73 9.87 2.57
C GLY A 275 -26.71 10.98 2.50
N ILE A 276 -25.62 10.81 3.22
CA ILE A 276 -24.66 11.84 3.55
C ILE A 276 -23.63 12.14 2.48
N ARG A 277 -23.44 11.28 1.50
CA ARG A 277 -22.49 11.56 0.44
C ARG A 277 -23.15 12.15 -0.77
N PRO A 278 -22.66 13.29 -1.25
CA PRO A 278 -23.03 13.72 -2.58
C PRO A 278 -22.71 12.60 -3.56
N LYS A 279 -23.59 12.35 -4.52
CA LYS A 279 -23.24 11.53 -5.68
C LYS A 279 -21.87 11.97 -6.19
N GLY A 280 -20.94 11.05 -6.36
CA GLY A 280 -19.64 11.37 -6.91
C GLY A 280 -18.44 11.22 -5.98
N GLN A 281 -18.59 10.65 -4.81
CA GLN A 281 -17.47 10.44 -3.88
C GLN A 281 -17.23 8.97 -3.53
N LEU A 282 -17.16 8.12 -4.52
CA LEU A 282 -16.69 6.74 -4.37
C LEU A 282 -15.27 6.66 -4.93
N PHE A 283 -14.32 6.39 -4.08
CA PHE A 283 -12.91 6.25 -4.43
C PHE A 283 -12.42 4.88 -4.01
N GLU A 284 -11.58 4.30 -4.83
CA GLU A 284 -10.98 3.01 -4.58
C GLU A 284 -9.52 3.02 -5.07
N ILE A 285 -8.62 2.47 -4.27
CA ILE A 285 -7.23 2.24 -4.65
C ILE A 285 -6.97 0.75 -4.46
N ASP A 286 -6.79 0.03 -5.55
CA ASP A 286 -6.32 -1.35 -5.51
C ASP A 286 -4.81 -1.34 -5.57
N VAL A 287 -4.15 -1.56 -4.42
CA VAL A 287 -2.68 -1.58 -4.36
C VAL A 287 -2.15 -2.81 -5.08
N PHE A 288 -2.84 -3.93 -4.96
CA PHE A 288 -2.76 -5.03 -5.89
C PHE A 288 -4.08 -5.78 -5.96
N GLU A 289 -4.37 -6.26 -7.13
CA GLU A 289 -5.34 -7.31 -7.42
C GLU A 289 -4.68 -8.41 -8.23
N TYR A 290 -5.14 -9.64 -8.04
CA TYR A 290 -4.59 -10.83 -8.68
C TYR A 290 -3.08 -11.01 -8.45
N ILE A 291 -2.53 -12.08 -8.95
CA ILE A 291 -1.09 -12.36 -8.85
C ILE A 291 -0.27 -11.44 -9.76
N THR A 292 -0.89 -10.87 -10.78
CA THR A 292 -0.27 -9.95 -11.75
C THR A 292 0.11 -8.59 -11.18
N ALA A 293 -0.12 -8.37 -9.89
CA ALA A 293 0.14 -7.09 -9.23
C ALA A 293 -0.46 -5.90 -9.99
N GLN A 294 -1.71 -6.04 -10.39
CA GLN A 294 -2.48 -4.98 -11.02
C GLN A 294 -2.81 -3.91 -9.99
N PHE A 295 -2.39 -2.70 -10.27
CA PHE A 295 -2.71 -1.51 -9.50
C PHE A 295 -3.79 -0.71 -10.21
N VAL A 296 -4.82 -0.26 -9.48
CA VAL A 296 -5.93 0.50 -10.06
C VAL A 296 -6.31 1.65 -9.16
N ILE A 297 -6.63 2.78 -9.75
CA ILE A 297 -7.33 3.89 -9.11
C ILE A 297 -8.69 4.00 -9.81
N HIS A 298 -9.74 3.68 -9.07
CA HIS A 298 -11.10 3.82 -9.56
C HIS A 298 -11.64 5.21 -9.30
N GLY A 299 -12.44 5.70 -10.23
CA GLY A 299 -13.11 6.96 -10.14
C GLY A 299 -14.37 6.90 -9.27
N HIS A 300 -15.05 7.99 -9.27
CA HIS A 300 -16.25 8.24 -8.51
C HIS A 300 -17.53 7.99 -9.32
N VAL A 301 -18.65 7.93 -8.65
CA VAL A 301 -19.97 7.98 -9.28
C VAL A 301 -20.25 9.43 -9.71
N ASP A 302 -20.48 9.67 -10.99
CA ASP A 302 -20.77 11.00 -11.52
C ASP A 302 -22.17 11.50 -11.11
N SER A 303 -22.50 12.72 -11.49
CA SER A 303 -23.80 13.34 -11.19
C SER A 303 -25.01 12.58 -11.76
N LYS A 304 -24.78 11.68 -12.70
CA LYS A 304 -25.81 10.79 -13.28
C LYS A 304 -25.90 9.44 -12.57
N GLY A 305 -25.05 9.19 -11.58
CA GLY A 305 -24.96 7.92 -10.89
C GLY A 305 -24.13 6.87 -11.66
N ILE A 306 -23.33 7.28 -12.64
CA ILE A 306 -22.49 6.39 -13.42
C ILE A 306 -21.10 6.34 -12.76
N PHE A 307 -20.64 5.13 -12.44
CA PHE A 307 -19.33 4.90 -11.87
C PHE A 307 -18.24 5.10 -12.92
N GLN A 308 -17.35 6.04 -12.66
CA GLN A 308 -16.19 6.32 -13.50
C GLN A 308 -15.08 5.34 -13.11
N ARG A 309 -14.97 4.24 -13.82
CA ARG A 309 -13.95 3.22 -13.56
C ARG A 309 -12.61 3.61 -14.18
N ASN A 310 -11.53 3.14 -13.57
CA ASN A 310 -10.17 3.20 -14.12
C ASN A 310 -9.69 4.62 -14.44
N LEU A 311 -9.60 5.46 -13.42
CA LEU A 311 -8.89 6.74 -13.53
C LEU A 311 -7.43 6.50 -13.94
N ALA A 312 -6.83 5.44 -13.37
CA ALA A 312 -5.49 4.99 -13.69
C ALA A 312 -5.35 3.49 -13.45
N THR A 313 -4.60 2.82 -14.29
CA THR A 313 -4.29 1.39 -14.15
C THR A 313 -2.90 1.12 -14.67
N HIS A 314 -2.16 0.25 -13.99
CA HIS A 314 -0.96 -0.38 -14.53
C HIS A 314 -0.79 -1.79 -13.98
N ILE A 315 -0.05 -2.60 -14.71
CA ILE A 315 0.42 -3.91 -14.27
C ILE A 315 1.92 -3.78 -14.05
N ALA A 316 2.39 -4.19 -12.87
CA ALA A 316 3.82 -4.20 -12.56
C ALA A 316 4.43 -5.47 -13.19
N GLU A 317 4.84 -5.38 -14.45
CA GLU A 317 5.46 -6.49 -15.17
C GLU A 317 6.74 -6.98 -14.46
N GLY A 318 6.91 -8.29 -14.38
CA GLY A 318 8.05 -8.91 -13.71
C GLY A 318 7.91 -9.02 -12.18
N TYR A 319 6.78 -8.65 -11.61
CA TYR A 319 6.47 -8.77 -10.19
C TYR A 319 5.32 -9.75 -9.90
N GLU A 320 5.07 -10.67 -10.82
CA GLU A 320 4.10 -11.77 -10.65
C GLU A 320 4.74 -12.89 -9.81
N HIS A 321 4.70 -12.72 -8.50
CA HIS A 321 5.35 -13.64 -7.57
C HIS A 321 4.36 -14.61 -6.93
N VAL A 322 4.39 -15.86 -7.34
CA VAL A 322 3.65 -16.94 -6.69
C VAL A 322 4.51 -17.60 -5.63
N GLY A 323 3.97 -17.74 -4.41
CA GLY A 323 4.64 -18.42 -3.32
C GLY A 323 5.80 -17.64 -2.66
N GLN A 324 6.05 -16.41 -3.09
CA GLN A 324 7.07 -15.54 -2.52
C GLN A 324 6.48 -14.49 -1.59
N TRP A 325 7.22 -14.12 -0.56
CA TRP A 325 6.91 -12.93 0.22
C TRP A 325 7.25 -11.68 -0.59
N VAL A 326 6.25 -10.84 -0.77
CA VAL A 326 6.37 -9.57 -1.50
C VAL A 326 5.76 -8.47 -0.67
N THR A 327 6.42 -7.33 -0.60
CA THR A 327 5.81 -6.13 -0.04
C THR A 327 5.15 -5.31 -1.13
N HIS A 328 3.93 -4.88 -0.86
CA HIS A 328 3.21 -3.93 -1.69
C HIS A 328 2.94 -2.68 -0.87
N GLY A 329 3.27 -1.53 -1.41
CA GLY A 329 3.10 -0.26 -0.73
C GLY A 329 2.43 0.79 -1.59
N VAL A 330 1.71 1.69 -0.93
CA VAL A 330 1.13 2.88 -1.55
C VAL A 330 1.41 4.10 -0.69
N LEU A 331 1.94 5.15 -1.30
CA LEU A 331 1.95 6.49 -0.72
C LEU A 331 0.75 7.25 -1.28
N TRP A 332 -0.16 7.63 -0.41
CA TRP A 332 -1.31 8.45 -0.73
C TRP A 332 -1.11 9.86 -0.16
N ALA A 333 -0.88 10.81 -1.04
CA ALA A 333 -0.58 12.19 -0.72
C ALA A 333 -1.53 13.15 -1.47
N PRO A 334 -1.63 14.41 -1.07
CA PRO A 334 -2.54 15.37 -1.70
C PRO A 334 -2.33 15.55 -3.20
N THR A 335 -1.09 15.47 -3.64
CA THR A 335 -0.67 15.78 -5.02
C THR A 335 -0.16 14.59 -5.78
N SER A 336 -0.06 13.42 -5.14
CA SER A 336 0.43 12.19 -5.79
C SER A 336 -0.07 10.92 -5.13
N ILE A 337 -0.18 9.87 -5.95
CA ILE A 337 -0.31 8.49 -5.49
C ILE A 337 0.86 7.72 -6.07
N LYS A 338 1.63 7.01 -5.21
CA LYS A 338 2.81 6.25 -5.64
C LYS A 338 2.67 4.78 -5.25
N HIS A 339 2.92 3.90 -6.18
CA HIS A 339 2.90 2.45 -5.98
C HIS A 339 4.32 1.91 -5.83
N TYR A 340 4.52 1.05 -4.84
CA TYR A 340 5.80 0.42 -4.53
C TYR A 340 5.65 -1.10 -4.45
N ILE A 341 6.67 -1.82 -4.91
CA ILE A 341 6.80 -3.27 -4.73
C ILE A 341 8.22 -3.55 -4.24
N ASN A 342 8.36 -4.31 -3.15
CA ASN A 342 9.66 -4.62 -2.53
C ASN A 342 10.53 -3.37 -2.25
N GLY A 343 9.87 -2.25 -1.96
CA GLY A 343 10.51 -0.96 -1.70
C GLY A 343 10.94 -0.18 -2.95
N ASP A 344 10.72 -0.71 -4.13
CA ASP A 344 11.00 -0.03 -5.39
C ASP A 344 9.77 0.76 -5.86
N LEU A 345 9.98 2.01 -6.26
CA LEU A 345 8.94 2.83 -6.88
C LEU A 345 8.59 2.27 -8.26
N ILE A 346 7.38 1.76 -8.41
CA ILE A 346 6.88 1.18 -9.67
C ILE A 346 6.23 2.26 -10.53
N LYS A 347 5.37 3.06 -9.92
CA LYS A 347 4.62 4.09 -10.64
C LYS A 347 4.28 5.26 -9.72
N GLU A 348 4.31 6.45 -10.30
CA GLU A 348 3.84 7.68 -9.67
C GLU A 348 2.76 8.32 -10.54
N TYR A 349 1.66 8.71 -9.91
CA TYR A 349 0.57 9.45 -10.51
C TYR A 349 0.52 10.85 -9.88
N THR A 350 0.65 11.87 -10.71
CA THR A 350 0.60 13.29 -10.31
C THR A 350 -0.46 14.07 -11.08
N ASN A 351 -1.06 13.46 -12.12
CA ASN A 351 -2.15 14.09 -12.83
C ASN A 351 -3.39 14.13 -11.93
N LYS A 352 -3.83 15.34 -11.59
CA LYS A 352 -4.99 15.57 -10.71
C LYS A 352 -6.29 14.89 -11.17
N HIS A 353 -6.42 14.56 -12.45
CA HIS A 353 -7.57 13.84 -12.99
C HIS A 353 -7.46 12.31 -12.84
N GLN A 354 -6.35 11.81 -12.36
CA GLN A 354 -6.09 10.40 -12.14
C GLN A 354 -5.94 10.04 -10.67
N ILE A 355 -5.95 11.03 -9.79
CA ILE A 355 -5.78 10.86 -8.35
C ILE A 355 -6.86 11.61 -7.59
N TYR A 356 -6.96 11.35 -6.30
CA TYR A 356 -7.72 12.15 -5.35
C TYR A 356 -6.93 12.34 -4.06
N ALA A 357 -7.10 13.52 -3.48
CA ALA A 357 -6.40 13.89 -2.27
C ALA A 357 -7.00 13.19 -1.04
N PRO A 358 -6.20 12.78 -0.07
CA PRO A 358 -6.70 12.34 1.21
C PRO A 358 -7.37 13.51 1.93
N ASN A 359 -8.62 13.37 2.31
CA ASN A 359 -9.34 14.30 3.18
C ASN A 359 -10.42 13.61 4.01
N HIS A 360 -10.60 12.31 3.78
CA HIS A 360 -11.45 11.42 4.53
C HIS A 360 -10.77 10.05 4.62
N PHE A 361 -11.17 9.24 5.58
CA PHE A 361 -10.62 7.89 5.68
C PHE A 361 -11.17 6.96 4.58
N LEU A 362 -10.34 6.04 4.14
CA LEU A 362 -10.74 4.91 3.31
C LEU A 362 -10.70 3.63 4.15
N ASN A 363 -11.69 2.78 3.95
CA ASN A 363 -11.69 1.44 4.51
C ASN A 363 -10.60 0.61 3.84
N VAL A 364 -9.77 -0.05 4.60
CA VAL A 364 -8.67 -0.88 4.11
C VAL A 364 -9.08 -2.34 4.16
N PHE A 365 -8.87 -3.05 3.08
CA PHE A 365 -9.23 -4.45 2.91
C PHE A 365 -8.03 -5.33 2.63
N LEU A 366 -8.04 -6.48 3.27
CA LEU A 366 -7.21 -7.63 2.91
C LEU A 366 -8.14 -8.81 2.65
N GLY A 367 -8.04 -9.43 1.48
CA GLY A 367 -8.99 -10.49 1.17
C GLY A 367 -8.61 -11.45 0.06
N ALA A 368 -9.29 -12.58 0.10
CA ALA A 368 -9.38 -13.57 -0.95
C ALA A 368 -10.84 -13.69 -1.42
N TYR A 369 -11.04 -13.69 -2.71
CA TYR A 369 -12.36 -13.60 -3.34
C TYR A 369 -12.49 -14.63 -4.46
N GLY A 370 -13.70 -15.11 -4.73
CA GLY A 370 -13.90 -15.99 -5.87
C GLY A 370 -15.31 -16.49 -6.07
N SER A 371 -15.65 -16.80 -7.32
CA SER A 371 -16.89 -17.50 -7.68
C SER A 371 -16.70 -19.02 -7.69
N GLU A 372 -15.55 -19.51 -8.14
CA GLU A 372 -15.22 -20.91 -8.28
C GLU A 372 -13.73 -21.16 -7.99
N GLY A 373 -13.40 -22.39 -7.60
CA GLY A 373 -12.04 -22.77 -7.27
C GLY A 373 -11.53 -22.20 -5.95
N GLY A 374 -10.21 -22.10 -5.80
CA GLY A 374 -9.60 -21.69 -4.56
C GLY A 374 -8.33 -20.87 -4.77
N VAL A 375 -8.13 -19.92 -3.86
CA VAL A 375 -6.92 -19.10 -3.75
C VAL A 375 -6.69 -18.78 -2.28
N ASN A 376 -5.43 -18.56 -1.90
CA ASN A 376 -5.11 -18.03 -0.57
C ASN A 376 -4.03 -16.95 -0.61
N MET A 377 -4.05 -16.12 0.40
CA MET A 377 -3.09 -15.07 0.66
C MET A 377 -2.69 -15.11 2.14
N GLU A 378 -1.44 -15.34 2.40
CA GLU A 378 -0.84 -15.15 3.72
C GLU A 378 -0.36 -13.70 3.84
N VAL A 379 -0.61 -13.10 4.99
CA VAL A 379 -0.18 -11.73 5.32
C VAL A 379 0.67 -11.79 6.57
N ASP A 380 1.93 -11.39 6.45
CA ASP A 380 2.90 -11.32 7.54
C ASP A 380 2.63 -10.07 8.39
N TYR A 381 2.50 -8.92 7.74
CA TYR A 381 2.13 -7.68 8.41
C TYR A 381 1.42 -6.71 7.46
N ILE A 382 0.77 -5.74 8.08
CA ILE A 382 0.34 -4.49 7.47
C ILE A 382 0.75 -3.33 8.38
N ARG A 383 1.26 -2.25 7.81
CA ARG A 383 1.75 -1.07 8.53
C ARG A 383 1.31 0.21 7.84
N ALA A 384 0.88 1.17 8.64
CA ALA A 384 0.52 2.52 8.19
C ALA A 384 1.48 3.54 8.83
N TYR A 385 2.05 4.39 8.00
CA TYR A 385 3.05 5.38 8.38
C TYR A 385 2.57 6.79 8.04
N ASN A 386 2.90 7.73 8.90
CA ASN A 386 2.68 9.14 8.60
C ASN A 386 3.73 10.00 9.32
N TRP A 387 3.88 11.25 8.93
CA TRP A 387 4.69 12.19 9.70
C TRP A 387 4.00 12.48 11.02
N PRO A 388 4.72 12.36 12.14
CA PRO A 388 4.12 12.55 13.46
C PRO A 388 3.72 14.01 13.68
N LEU A 389 2.56 14.19 14.30
CA LEU A 389 2.15 15.47 14.88
C LEU A 389 2.57 15.50 16.35
N LYS A 390 3.23 16.55 16.77
CA LYS A 390 3.78 16.68 18.13
C LYS A 390 3.18 17.87 18.84
N ASP A 391 3.00 17.76 20.15
CA ASP A 391 2.62 18.87 21.04
C ASP A 391 1.36 19.65 20.64
N GLY A 392 0.37 18.95 20.04
CA GLY A 392 -0.86 19.56 19.54
C GLY A 392 -0.62 20.48 18.34
N ASN A 393 0.48 20.28 17.62
CA ASN A 393 0.73 20.93 16.35
C ASN A 393 0.07 20.13 15.23
N GLU A 394 -0.74 20.78 14.42
CA GLU A 394 -1.40 20.16 13.24
C GLU A 394 -0.47 20.08 12.02
N LEU A 395 0.75 20.54 12.16
CA LEU A 395 1.74 20.64 11.12
C LEU A 395 2.94 19.76 11.47
N PRO A 396 3.28 18.74 10.65
CA PRO A 396 4.45 17.92 10.87
C PRO A 396 5.75 18.65 10.52
N ASN A 397 6.86 18.22 11.13
CA ASN A 397 8.20 18.76 10.95
C ASN A 397 8.25 20.30 11.11
N PRO A 398 7.85 20.82 12.28
CA PRO A 398 7.68 22.26 12.49
C PRO A 398 8.99 23.01 12.73
N ASP A 399 10.03 22.32 13.17
CA ASP A 399 11.28 22.88 13.67
C ASP A 399 12.51 22.45 12.88
N PHE A 400 12.33 21.52 11.93
CA PHE A 400 13.38 20.96 11.05
C PHE A 400 14.53 20.27 11.78
N GLU A 401 14.38 19.97 13.08
CA GLU A 401 15.44 19.37 13.91
C GLU A 401 15.56 17.85 13.67
N GLY A 402 14.51 17.23 13.17
CA GLY A 402 14.42 15.79 12.97
C GLY A 402 15.25 15.27 11.77
N LYS A 403 15.20 13.94 11.58
CA LYS A 403 15.87 13.26 10.46
C LYS A 403 15.13 13.45 9.12
N ALA A 404 13.92 13.97 9.15
CA ALA A 404 13.09 14.17 7.96
C ALA A 404 13.68 15.17 6.94
N GLY A 405 14.70 15.93 7.34
CA GLY A 405 15.17 17.04 6.52
C GLY A 405 14.03 18.03 6.29
N LEU A 406 13.78 18.40 5.05
CA LEU A 406 12.68 19.29 4.70
C LEU A 406 11.30 18.60 4.71
N ALA A 407 11.25 17.28 4.46
CA ALA A 407 9.97 16.56 4.33
C ALA A 407 9.08 16.69 5.59
N PRO A 408 7.76 16.84 5.44
CA PRO A 408 6.96 16.84 4.22
C PRO A 408 6.81 18.20 3.51
N TRP A 409 7.61 19.18 3.86
CA TRP A 409 7.63 20.42 3.12
C TRP A 409 8.21 20.20 1.72
N GLU A 410 7.52 20.71 0.73
CA GLU A 410 7.94 20.69 -0.67
C GLU A 410 8.50 22.06 -1.07
N GLY A 411 9.51 22.08 -1.92
CA GLY A 411 10.09 23.31 -2.45
C GLY A 411 11.62 23.28 -2.53
N GLU A 412 12.16 24.38 -3.03
CA GLU A 412 13.61 24.55 -3.18
C GLU A 412 14.17 25.32 -1.98
N ALA A 413 14.62 24.61 -0.97
CA ALA A 413 15.22 25.20 0.22
C ALA A 413 16.30 24.29 0.80
N VAL A 414 17.19 24.87 1.59
CA VAL A 414 18.19 24.13 2.35
C VAL A 414 17.98 24.37 3.83
N ILE A 415 18.46 23.43 4.66
CA ILE A 415 18.47 23.59 6.12
C ILE A 415 19.90 23.93 6.54
N GLU A 416 20.07 25.01 7.30
CA GLU A 416 21.34 25.40 7.89
C GLU A 416 21.28 25.34 9.41
N GLU A 417 22.32 24.78 10.04
CA GLU A 417 22.47 24.73 11.49
C GLU A 417 22.87 26.11 12.06
N GLY A 418 22.40 26.42 13.28
CA GLY A 418 22.74 27.64 13.97
C GLY A 418 22.09 28.92 13.41
N ARG A 419 21.14 28.77 12.48
CA ARG A 419 20.46 29.92 11.83
C ARG A 419 19.05 30.16 12.32
N GLY A 420 18.46 29.21 13.04
CA GLY A 420 17.12 29.29 13.58
C GLY A 420 17.00 30.10 14.89
N GLU A 421 15.82 30.06 15.46
CA GLU A 421 15.56 30.71 16.75
C GLU A 421 16.45 30.09 17.83
N LYS A 422 17.16 30.93 18.56
CA LYS A 422 18.11 30.51 19.62
C LYS A 422 19.25 29.59 19.15
N GLY A 423 19.59 29.63 17.87
CA GLY A 423 20.68 28.84 17.32
C GLY A 423 20.30 27.41 16.90
N SER A 424 19.02 27.12 16.74
CA SER A 424 18.48 25.91 16.14
C SER A 424 18.73 25.85 14.62
N LYS A 425 18.26 24.80 13.97
CA LYS A 425 18.20 24.73 12.52
C LYS A 425 17.18 25.71 11.96
N ALA A 426 17.40 26.17 10.75
CA ALA A 426 16.42 26.93 9.99
C ALA A 426 16.38 26.51 8.52
N VAL A 427 15.22 26.61 7.93
CA VAL A 427 15.07 26.61 6.48
C VAL A 427 15.57 27.93 5.93
N VAL A 428 16.40 27.85 4.91
CA VAL A 428 16.97 29.01 4.21
C VAL A 428 16.33 29.12 2.85
N LEU A 429 15.68 30.23 2.62
CA LEU A 429 15.04 30.60 1.36
C LEU A 429 15.86 31.69 0.65
N ALA A 430 16.42 31.39 -0.50
CA ALA A 430 16.95 32.43 -1.38
C ALA A 430 15.82 33.30 -1.95
N PRO A 431 16.12 34.50 -2.50
CA PRO A 431 15.10 35.33 -3.14
C PRO A 431 14.26 34.56 -4.16
N GLY A 432 12.94 34.65 -4.03
CA GLY A 432 11.98 33.96 -4.87
C GLY A 432 11.71 32.49 -4.53
N GLN A 433 12.50 31.86 -3.65
CA GLN A 433 12.26 30.49 -3.24
C GLN A 433 11.06 30.36 -2.30
N LYS A 434 10.43 29.21 -2.36
CA LYS A 434 9.23 28.87 -1.61
C LYS A 434 9.34 27.46 -1.02
N ILE A 435 8.76 27.28 0.17
CA ILE A 435 8.37 25.98 0.69
C ILE A 435 6.87 25.94 0.97
N GLU A 436 6.27 24.78 0.83
CA GLU A 436 4.86 24.59 1.14
C GLU A 436 4.57 23.18 1.63
N GLN A 437 3.48 23.02 2.37
CA GLN A 437 2.90 21.71 2.66
C GLN A 437 1.39 21.81 2.79
N TYR A 438 0.75 20.66 2.63
CA TYR A 438 -0.68 20.49 2.85
C TYR A 438 -0.93 19.88 4.23
N VAL A 439 -1.88 20.45 4.96
CA VAL A 439 -2.31 19.99 6.28
C VAL A 439 -3.80 19.69 6.27
N TYR A 440 -4.23 18.84 7.20
CA TYR A 440 -5.59 18.31 7.26
C TYR A 440 -6.25 18.77 8.56
N LEU A 441 -7.08 19.78 8.47
CA LEU A 441 -7.67 20.45 9.61
C LEU A 441 -9.15 20.13 9.77
N ASP A 442 -9.63 20.21 11.00
CA ASP A 442 -11.06 20.12 11.25
C ASP A 442 -11.80 21.30 10.58
N PRO A 443 -12.93 21.06 9.93
CA PRO A 443 -13.74 22.14 9.38
C PRO A 443 -14.38 23.00 10.47
N GLN A 444 -14.66 24.25 10.15
CA GLN A 444 -15.33 25.24 11.03
C GLN A 444 -14.62 25.44 12.38
N GLN A 445 -13.29 25.45 12.37
CA GLN A 445 -12.46 25.65 13.54
C GLN A 445 -11.51 26.82 13.35
N ASP A 446 -11.27 27.55 14.45
CA ASP A 446 -10.26 28.62 14.50
C ASP A 446 -8.88 28.03 14.72
N PHE A 447 -7.93 28.48 13.90
CA PHE A 447 -6.53 28.09 13.98
C PHE A 447 -5.62 29.29 14.08
N LYS A 448 -4.46 29.06 14.68
CA LYS A 448 -3.36 30.00 14.79
C LYS A 448 -2.11 29.39 14.17
N LEU A 449 -1.58 30.03 13.12
CA LEU A 449 -0.26 29.76 12.57
C LEU A 449 0.73 30.71 13.19
N MET A 450 1.81 30.19 13.76
CA MET A 450 2.92 30.99 14.28
C MET A 450 4.21 30.50 13.64
N TYR A 451 5.15 31.39 13.40
CA TYR A 451 6.47 31.04 12.91
C TYR A 451 7.52 32.06 13.36
N TRP A 452 8.76 31.64 13.42
CA TRP A 452 9.89 32.54 13.55
C TRP A 452 10.51 32.79 12.18
N GLY A 453 10.77 34.05 11.86
CA GLY A 453 11.37 34.45 10.61
C GLY A 453 12.51 35.45 10.83
N LYS A 454 13.57 35.38 10.02
CA LYS A 454 14.69 36.30 10.00
C LYS A 454 15.13 36.52 8.56
N GLY A 455 15.54 37.73 8.24
CA GLY A 455 15.97 38.13 6.91
C GLY A 455 15.12 39.26 6.37
N ASP A 456 15.01 39.37 5.03
CA ASP A 456 14.39 40.53 4.41
C ASP A 456 12.86 40.47 4.47
N GLN A 457 12.25 39.69 3.59
CA GLN A 457 10.78 39.64 3.52
C GLN A 457 10.30 38.20 3.28
N ILE A 458 9.51 37.69 4.21
CA ILE A 458 8.83 36.41 4.06
C ILE A 458 7.34 36.67 3.89
N ARG A 459 6.74 36.14 2.84
CA ARG A 459 5.30 36.06 2.69
C ARG A 459 4.84 34.66 3.14
N ALA A 460 3.93 34.66 4.11
CA ALA A 460 3.25 33.47 4.57
C ALA A 460 1.82 33.45 4.00
N ASP A 461 1.47 32.43 3.28
CA ASP A 461 0.13 32.23 2.71
C ASP A 461 -0.53 31.02 3.36
N VAL A 462 -1.77 31.18 3.76
CA VAL A 462 -2.65 30.11 4.22
C VAL A 462 -3.82 30.04 3.26
N ASP A 463 -3.88 28.97 2.50
CA ASP A 463 -4.88 28.83 1.45
C ASP A 463 -5.86 27.71 1.73
N ASP A 464 -7.13 28.00 1.56
CA ASP A 464 -8.18 27.02 1.49
C ASP A 464 -8.07 26.24 0.18
N VAL A 465 -8.00 24.92 0.27
CA VAL A 465 -7.99 24.05 -0.88
C VAL A 465 -9.36 23.42 -1.03
N THR A 466 -10.02 23.71 -2.12
CA THR A 466 -11.29 23.06 -2.45
C THR A 466 -11.01 21.70 -3.06
N VAL A 467 -11.62 20.67 -2.51
CA VAL A 467 -11.63 19.32 -3.09
C VAL A 467 -12.94 19.14 -3.85
N VAL A 468 -12.84 19.05 -5.17
CA VAL A 468 -13.98 18.77 -6.04
C VAL A 468 -13.81 17.39 -6.63
N THR A 469 -14.75 16.48 -6.31
CA THR A 469 -14.67 15.09 -6.76
C THR A 469 -13.30 14.42 -6.52
N GLY A 470 -12.67 14.72 -5.37
CA GLY A 470 -11.36 14.20 -5.00
C GLY A 470 -10.17 14.97 -5.55
N GLU A 471 -10.36 15.85 -6.52
CA GLU A 471 -9.29 16.66 -7.09
C GLU A 471 -9.06 17.94 -6.29
N LEU A 472 -7.79 18.28 -6.06
CA LEU A 472 -7.44 19.59 -5.55
C LEU A 472 -7.74 20.65 -6.63
N SER A 473 -8.64 21.54 -6.32
CA SER A 473 -9.00 22.65 -7.18
C SER A 473 -8.79 23.98 -6.43
N ASN A 474 -8.95 25.07 -7.09
CA ASN A 474 -8.94 26.44 -6.60
C ASN A 474 -8.38 26.69 -5.18
N LEU A 475 -7.22 27.31 -5.12
CA LEU A 475 -6.67 27.87 -3.89
C LEU A 475 -7.34 29.22 -3.62
N LYS A 476 -7.97 29.34 -2.47
CA LYS A 476 -8.47 30.62 -1.98
C LYS A 476 -7.66 31.01 -0.76
N THR A 477 -6.92 32.09 -0.85
CA THR A 477 -6.15 32.58 0.28
C THR A 477 -7.09 32.99 1.43
N PHE A 478 -6.94 32.34 2.58
CA PHE A 478 -7.61 32.75 3.80
C PHE A 478 -6.97 34.01 4.37
N VAL A 479 -5.64 33.96 4.48
CA VAL A 479 -4.86 35.03 5.05
C VAL A 479 -3.45 35.01 4.46
N THR A 480 -2.87 36.18 4.28
CA THR A 480 -1.47 36.34 3.92
C THR A 480 -0.84 37.36 4.88
N ASP A 481 0.43 37.15 5.23
CA ASP A 481 1.25 38.09 5.96
C ASP A 481 2.56 38.30 5.24
N GLN A 482 3.07 39.51 5.27
CA GLN A 482 4.36 39.84 4.71
C GLN A 482 5.20 40.51 5.76
N THR A 483 6.17 39.79 6.29
CA THR A 483 7.06 40.28 7.34
C THR A 483 8.13 41.21 6.76
N LYS A 484 8.40 42.31 7.45
CA LYS A 484 9.49 43.25 7.12
C LYS A 484 10.59 43.26 8.16
N LYS A 485 10.43 42.52 9.24
CA LYS A 485 11.39 42.45 10.36
C LYS A 485 11.49 41.00 10.84
N GLY A 486 12.68 40.59 11.24
CA GLY A 486 12.87 39.31 11.92
C GLY A 486 12.13 39.23 13.24
N GLY A 487 11.71 38.05 13.64
CA GLY A 487 11.02 37.76 14.89
C GLY A 487 9.91 36.74 14.76
N LYS A 488 9.03 36.72 15.77
CA LYS A 488 7.85 35.84 15.78
C LYS A 488 6.68 36.53 15.09
N HIS A 489 5.98 35.77 14.31
CA HIS A 489 4.81 36.17 13.52
C HIS A 489 3.64 35.27 13.83
N GLU A 490 2.42 35.79 13.66
CA GLU A 490 1.19 35.12 13.99
C GLU A 490 0.10 35.47 12.96
N LEU A 491 -0.56 34.44 12.43
CA LEU A 491 -1.74 34.56 11.59
C LEU A 491 -2.89 33.75 12.18
N ASN A 492 -4.09 34.31 12.12
CA ASN A 492 -5.30 33.63 12.59
C ASN A 492 -6.25 33.44 11.43
N PHE A 493 -6.86 32.27 11.34
CA PHE A 493 -7.84 31.97 10.31
C PHE A 493 -8.88 30.96 10.80
N LEU A 494 -10.05 30.98 10.15
CA LEU A 494 -11.16 30.07 10.37
C LEU A 494 -11.27 29.13 9.16
N THR A 495 -11.24 27.84 9.38
CA THR A 495 -11.49 26.87 8.32
C THR A 495 -12.94 26.89 7.87
N GLY A 496 -13.17 26.76 6.57
CA GLY A 496 -14.48 26.70 5.98
C GLY A 496 -15.25 25.42 6.33
N ARG A 497 -16.47 25.31 5.79
CA ARG A 497 -17.26 24.08 5.87
C ARG A 497 -16.65 23.00 5.00
N GLU A 498 -16.80 21.77 5.45
CA GLU A 498 -16.51 20.57 4.68
C GLU A 498 -17.59 19.53 4.96
N ILE A 499 -17.72 18.57 4.08
CA ILE A 499 -18.67 17.46 4.25
C ILE A 499 -18.12 16.51 5.31
N HIS A 500 -18.88 16.31 6.38
CA HIS A 500 -18.48 15.34 7.41
C HIS A 500 -18.40 13.92 6.84
N PRO A 501 -17.37 13.11 7.11
CA PRO A 501 -16.26 13.33 8.09
C PRO A 501 -15.00 13.92 7.45
N ASN A 502 -15.11 14.53 6.29
CA ASN A 502 -13.94 14.98 5.56
C ASN A 502 -13.15 16.04 6.34
N LYS A 503 -11.85 15.98 6.22
CA LYS A 503 -10.96 17.03 6.69
C LYS A 503 -10.91 18.16 5.68
N LYS A 504 -10.64 19.35 6.17
CA LYS A 504 -10.34 20.50 5.34
C LYS A 504 -8.86 20.46 4.97
N ILE A 505 -8.55 20.46 3.69
CA ILE A 505 -7.17 20.57 3.24
C ILE A 505 -6.81 22.05 3.18
N VAL A 506 -5.71 22.39 3.83
CA VAL A 506 -5.17 23.76 3.87
C VAL A 506 -3.72 23.72 3.40
N ARG A 507 -3.35 24.58 2.46
CA ARG A 507 -1.96 24.78 2.05
C ARG A 507 -1.33 25.88 2.90
N ILE A 508 -0.20 25.56 3.49
CA ILE A 508 0.68 26.54 4.17
C ILE A 508 1.90 26.75 3.29
N ALA A 509 2.16 27.97 2.90
CA ALA A 509 3.30 28.30 2.06
C ALA A 509 4.09 29.50 2.61
N PHE A 510 5.42 29.41 2.52
CA PHE A 510 6.32 30.50 2.84
C PHE A 510 7.18 30.82 1.63
N THR A 511 7.16 32.08 1.20
CA THR A 511 7.92 32.57 0.05
C THR A 511 8.84 33.70 0.48
N ASN A 512 10.11 33.64 0.12
CA ASN A 512 11.00 34.79 0.25
C ASN A 512 10.72 35.76 -0.90
N VAL A 513 10.07 36.86 -0.59
CA VAL A 513 9.75 37.94 -1.54
C VAL A 513 10.73 39.12 -1.44
N GLY A 514 11.76 38.99 -0.61
CA GLY A 514 12.84 39.96 -0.44
C GLY A 514 13.97 39.76 -1.45
N LYS A 515 15.06 40.53 -1.24
CA LYS A 515 16.26 40.51 -2.08
C LYS A 515 17.41 39.71 -1.46
N GLU A 516 17.33 39.42 -0.17
CA GLU A 516 18.34 38.73 0.61
C GLU A 516 17.81 37.38 1.08
N LYS A 517 18.71 36.51 1.59
CA LYS A 517 18.31 35.24 2.19
C LYS A 517 17.36 35.44 3.37
N ALA A 518 16.33 34.64 3.44
CA ALA A 518 15.43 34.58 4.58
C ALA A 518 15.56 33.24 5.30
N PHE A 519 15.33 33.24 6.61
CA PHE A 519 15.43 32.08 7.50
C PHE A 519 14.07 31.87 8.16
N LEU A 520 13.64 30.61 8.23
CA LEU A 520 12.35 30.22 8.76
C LEU A 520 12.53 29.06 9.73
N ASP A 521 11.87 29.14 10.90
CA ASP A 521 11.97 28.13 11.95
C ASP A 521 10.74 28.17 12.87
N ASN A 522 10.58 27.13 13.69
CA ASN A 522 9.54 27.04 14.73
C ASN A 522 8.13 27.36 14.21
N ILE A 523 7.73 26.66 13.15
CA ILE A 523 6.40 26.81 12.56
C ILE A 523 5.40 25.98 13.36
N THR A 524 4.39 26.59 13.93
CA THR A 524 3.36 25.89 14.67
C THR A 524 1.98 26.27 14.17
N LEU A 525 1.13 25.28 14.04
CA LEU A 525 -0.27 25.42 13.66
C LEU A 525 -1.13 24.75 14.72
N LYS A 526 -1.89 25.52 15.46
CA LYS A 526 -2.68 25.01 16.58
C LYS A 526 -4.12 25.48 16.50
N LYS A 527 -5.01 24.62 16.93
CA LYS A 527 -6.40 24.96 17.20
C LYS A 527 -6.46 25.94 18.36
N LYS A 528 -7.34 26.96 18.25
CA LYS A 528 -7.60 27.93 19.30
C LYS A 528 -8.56 27.42 20.36
#